data_533b46efe5971cf39ce39398e944afab
#
_entry.id   533b46efe5971cf39ce39398e944afab
#
_cell.length_a   1.000
_cell.length_b   1.000
_cell.length_c   1.000
_cell.angle_alpha   90.00
_cell.angle_beta   90.00
_cell.angle_gamma   90.00
#
_symmetry.space_group_name_H-M   'P 1'
#
loop_
_entity.id
_entity.type
_entity.pdbx_description
1 polymer ?
#
loop_
_entity_poly.entity_id
_entity_poly.type
_entity_poly.pdbx_seq_one_letter_code
_entity_poly.pdbx_strand_id
1 'polypeptide(L)'
;MKLTILRLEHFSAQDQIDLGKIWPEYSASSLSVDETHRIYAARFNERLLGAVRVTLSGTQGALDSLRVREITRRRGVGQYLVEEVIRDNPNVSSWWMADVGVEDRSVMASFMQALGFTAQHDGWEKR
;
A
#
# COMPACT_ATOMS: atom_id res chain seq x y z
N MET A 1 -2.26 16.82 -14.55
CA MET A 1 -1.44 15.73 -14.00
C MET A 1 -2.29 14.94 -13.02
N LYS A 2 -2.38 13.67 -13.24
CA LYS A 2 -3.33 12.87 -12.48
C LYS A 2 -2.68 11.62 -11.90
N LEU A 3 -2.69 11.52 -10.57
CA LEU A 3 -2.27 10.32 -9.88
C LEU A 3 -3.43 9.33 -9.88
N THR A 4 -3.18 8.11 -10.31
CA THR A 4 -4.19 7.06 -10.37
C THR A 4 -3.81 5.93 -9.44
N ILE A 5 -4.76 5.50 -8.61
CA ILE A 5 -4.58 4.32 -7.76
C ILE A 5 -5.26 3.14 -8.44
N LEU A 6 -4.54 2.04 -8.60
CA LEU A 6 -5.08 0.85 -9.25
C LEU A 6 -4.71 -0.42 -8.51
N ARG A 7 -5.60 -1.39 -8.64
CA ARG A 7 -5.36 -2.75 -8.20
C ARG A 7 -4.62 -3.47 -9.32
N LEU A 8 -3.42 -3.94 -9.03
CA LEU A 8 -2.61 -4.64 -10.03
C LEU A 8 -3.04 -6.09 -10.12
N GLU A 9 -3.63 -6.46 -11.25
CA GLU A 9 -4.00 -7.86 -11.53
C GLU A 9 -2.93 -8.55 -12.38
N HIS A 10 -2.20 -7.77 -13.15
CA HIS A 10 -1.11 -8.24 -13.99
C HIS A 10 0.06 -7.28 -13.88
N PHE A 11 1.25 -7.79 -14.05
CA PHE A 11 2.46 -6.97 -14.01
C PHE A 11 3.06 -6.88 -15.41
N SER A 12 3.05 -5.68 -15.99
CA SER A 12 3.76 -5.43 -17.24
C SER A 12 5.28 -5.42 -16.97
N ALA A 13 6.08 -5.41 -18.02
CA ALA A 13 7.53 -5.31 -17.87
C ALA A 13 7.93 -4.06 -17.10
N GLN A 14 7.27 -2.93 -17.41
CA GLN A 14 7.53 -1.67 -16.70
C GLN A 14 7.08 -1.75 -15.24
N ASP A 15 5.94 -2.40 -14.96
CA ASP A 15 5.46 -2.58 -13.59
C ASP A 15 6.46 -3.38 -12.76
N GLN A 16 7.03 -4.43 -13.33
CA GLN A 16 8.04 -5.26 -12.65
C GLN A 16 9.28 -4.44 -12.31
N ILE A 17 9.74 -3.59 -13.21
CA ILE A 17 10.87 -2.70 -12.97
C ILE A 17 10.55 -1.73 -11.84
N ASP A 18 9.38 -1.10 -11.89
CA ASP A 18 8.98 -0.11 -10.89
C ASP A 18 8.77 -0.74 -9.51
N LEU A 19 8.14 -1.92 -9.45
CA LEU A 19 7.98 -2.64 -8.18
C LEU A 19 9.33 -3.05 -7.59
N GLY A 20 10.31 -3.37 -8.43
CA GLY A 20 11.66 -3.65 -7.97
C GLY A 20 12.35 -2.44 -7.36
N LYS A 21 11.98 -1.24 -7.77
CA LYS A 21 12.47 0.01 -7.16
C LYS A 21 11.74 0.35 -5.87
N ILE A 22 10.47 0.02 -5.79
CA ILE A 22 9.65 0.26 -4.60
C ILE A 22 10.02 -0.74 -3.52
N TRP A 23 10.15 -2.01 -3.90
CA TRP A 23 10.48 -3.11 -2.99
C TRP A 23 11.72 -3.85 -3.48
N PRO A 24 12.93 -3.30 -3.30
CA PRO A 24 14.14 -3.96 -3.80
C PRO A 24 14.43 -5.31 -3.11
N GLU A 25 13.86 -5.56 -1.94
CA GLU A 25 13.99 -6.82 -1.23
C GLU A 25 13.11 -7.94 -1.80
N TYR A 26 12.17 -7.61 -2.68
CA TYR A 26 11.31 -8.62 -3.34
C TYR A 26 11.67 -8.74 -4.81
N SER A 27 11.66 -9.95 -5.34
CA SER A 27 11.73 -10.13 -6.79
C SER A 27 10.31 -10.09 -7.36
N ALA A 28 10.17 -9.59 -8.57
CA ALA A 28 8.88 -9.53 -9.24
C ALA A 28 8.24 -10.92 -9.38
N SER A 29 9.06 -11.94 -9.55
CA SER A 29 8.58 -13.32 -9.67
C SER A 29 8.02 -13.89 -8.36
N SER A 30 8.35 -13.28 -7.21
CA SER A 30 7.82 -13.71 -5.91
C SER A 30 6.50 -13.03 -5.57
N LEU A 31 6.11 -12.02 -6.33
CA LEU A 31 4.86 -11.30 -6.10
C LEU A 31 3.72 -12.00 -6.82
N SER A 32 2.64 -12.27 -6.11
CA SER A 32 1.45 -12.87 -6.70
C SER A 32 0.21 -12.19 -6.16
N VAL A 33 -0.83 -12.16 -6.97
CA VAL A 33 -2.11 -11.55 -6.60
C VAL A 33 -3.24 -12.52 -6.89
N ASP A 34 -4.26 -12.50 -6.03
CA ASP A 34 -5.50 -13.25 -6.19
C ASP A 34 -6.64 -12.48 -5.52
N GLU A 35 -7.77 -13.13 -5.25
CA GLU A 35 -8.91 -12.45 -4.65
C GLU A 35 -8.65 -11.97 -3.22
N THR A 36 -7.78 -12.66 -2.48
CA THR A 36 -7.48 -12.32 -1.08
C THR A 36 -6.15 -11.63 -0.90
N HIS A 37 -5.24 -11.76 -1.87
CA HIS A 37 -3.92 -11.13 -1.83
C HIS A 37 -3.82 -10.15 -2.98
N ARG A 38 -3.79 -8.86 -2.67
CA ARG A 38 -3.82 -7.80 -3.69
C ARG A 38 -2.63 -6.89 -3.54
N ILE A 39 -2.25 -6.26 -4.65
CA ILE A 39 -1.28 -5.18 -4.65
C ILE A 39 -1.97 -3.97 -5.25
N TYR A 40 -2.00 -2.87 -4.50
CA TYR A 40 -2.46 -1.59 -5.00
C TYR A 40 -1.26 -0.69 -5.23
N ALA A 41 -1.30 0.08 -6.29
CA ALA A 41 -0.18 0.95 -6.65
C ALA A 41 -0.68 2.32 -7.09
N ALA A 42 0.15 3.31 -6.87
CA ALA A 42 -0.08 4.67 -7.34
C ALA A 42 0.71 4.86 -8.63
N ARG A 43 0.00 5.20 -9.70
CA ARG A 43 0.60 5.41 -11.03
C ARG A 43 0.50 6.88 -11.41
N PHE A 44 1.62 7.40 -11.92
CA PHE A 44 1.72 8.76 -12.42
C PHE A 44 2.62 8.74 -13.66
N ASN A 45 2.14 9.29 -14.78
CA ASN A 45 2.88 9.30 -16.04
C ASN A 45 3.37 7.90 -16.43
N GLU A 46 2.50 6.90 -16.28
CA GLU A 46 2.78 5.50 -16.64
C GLU A 46 3.86 4.83 -15.77
N ARG A 47 4.25 5.45 -14.65
CA ARG A 47 5.23 4.90 -13.73
C ARG A 47 4.59 4.70 -12.35
N LEU A 48 4.95 3.60 -11.70
CA LEU A 48 4.49 3.34 -10.34
C LEU A 48 5.36 4.09 -9.35
N LEU A 49 4.73 4.88 -8.48
CA LEU A 49 5.41 5.69 -7.47
C LEU A 49 5.35 5.10 -6.09
N GLY A 50 4.36 4.27 -5.81
CA GLY A 50 4.20 3.65 -4.52
C GLY A 50 3.32 2.43 -4.63
N ALA A 51 3.35 1.58 -3.63
CA ALA A 51 2.55 0.36 -3.61
C ALA A 51 2.34 -0.12 -2.18
N VAL A 52 1.30 -0.93 -1.99
CA VAL A 52 0.99 -1.55 -0.71
C VAL A 52 0.43 -2.94 -0.98
N ARG A 53 0.77 -3.89 -0.12
CA ARG A 53 0.20 -5.24 -0.17
C ARG A 53 -1.02 -5.30 0.72
N VAL A 54 -2.07 -5.92 0.21
CA VAL A 54 -3.36 -6.02 0.91
C VAL A 54 -3.74 -7.49 1.00
N THR A 55 -4.10 -7.93 2.20
CA THR A 55 -4.64 -9.27 2.43
C THR A 55 -6.04 -9.14 2.98
N LEU A 56 -7.01 -9.81 2.37
CA LEU A 56 -8.40 -9.75 2.79
C LEU A 56 -8.82 -11.09 3.42
N SER A 57 -9.54 -11.00 4.54
CA SER A 57 -10.05 -12.17 5.25
C SER A 57 -11.44 -11.85 5.77
N GLY A 58 -12.49 -12.30 5.07
CA GLY A 58 -13.87 -11.98 5.42
C GLY A 58 -14.11 -10.48 5.37
N THR A 59 -14.45 -9.87 6.51
CA THR A 59 -14.67 -8.44 6.62
C THR A 59 -13.46 -7.68 7.16
N GLN A 60 -12.31 -8.36 7.24
CA GLN A 60 -11.07 -7.77 7.74
C GLN A 60 -10.07 -7.60 6.60
N GLY A 61 -9.34 -6.49 6.61
CA GLY A 61 -8.28 -6.24 5.66
C GLY A 61 -6.98 -5.93 6.39
N ALA A 62 -5.86 -6.42 5.86
CA ALA A 62 -4.54 -6.16 6.39
C ALA A 62 -3.68 -5.51 5.31
N LEU A 63 -2.96 -4.48 5.71
CA LEU A 63 -2.04 -3.75 4.85
C LEU A 63 -0.62 -4.00 5.34
N ASP A 64 0.30 -4.20 4.42
CA ASP A 64 1.71 -4.30 4.78
C ASP A 64 2.58 -3.79 3.65
N SER A 65 3.84 -3.56 3.97
CA SER A 65 4.86 -3.15 3.00
C SER A 65 4.50 -1.89 2.23
N LEU A 66 3.71 -0.97 2.83
CA LEU A 66 3.42 0.31 2.22
C LEU A 66 4.73 1.06 2.00
N ARG A 67 5.01 1.38 0.76
CA ARG A 67 6.23 2.10 0.42
C ARG A 67 5.98 3.03 -0.75
N VAL A 68 6.48 4.25 -0.64
CA VAL A 68 6.40 5.27 -1.68
C VAL A 68 7.83 5.66 -2.03
N ARG A 69 8.11 5.84 -3.32
CA ARG A 69 9.45 6.26 -3.75
C ARG A 69 9.79 7.60 -3.11
N GLU A 70 11.02 7.72 -2.66
CA GLU A 70 11.49 8.85 -1.86
C GLU A 70 11.18 10.21 -2.49
N ILE A 71 11.35 10.32 -3.79
CA ILE A 71 11.12 11.57 -4.53
C ILE A 71 9.68 12.08 -4.41
N THR A 72 8.72 11.21 -4.06
CA THR A 72 7.30 11.56 -4.04
C THR A 72 6.67 11.49 -2.66
N ARG A 73 7.44 11.16 -1.61
CA ARG A 73 6.91 10.94 -0.25
C ARG A 73 6.14 12.14 0.31
N ARG A 74 6.54 13.36 -0.04
CA ARG A 74 5.95 14.59 0.50
C ARG A 74 4.68 15.04 -0.23
N ARG A 75 4.22 14.28 -1.22
CA ARG A 75 3.08 14.67 -2.05
C ARG A 75 1.78 13.95 -1.70
N GLY A 76 1.74 13.29 -0.54
CA GLY A 76 0.53 12.60 -0.09
C GLY A 76 0.19 11.35 -0.88
N VAL A 77 1.13 10.79 -1.62
CA VAL A 77 0.89 9.60 -2.43
C VAL A 77 0.49 8.42 -1.56
N GLY A 78 1.19 8.19 -0.44
CA GLY A 78 0.89 7.10 0.47
C GLY A 78 -0.49 7.22 1.09
N GLN A 79 -0.87 8.43 1.50
CA GLN A 79 -2.18 8.69 2.08
C GLN A 79 -3.29 8.42 1.06
N TYR A 80 -3.14 8.92 -0.14
CA TYR A 80 -4.11 8.72 -1.19
C TYR A 80 -4.23 7.23 -1.54
N LEU A 81 -3.11 6.53 -1.58
CA LEU A 81 -3.08 5.09 -1.86
C LEU A 81 -3.90 4.30 -0.83
N VAL A 82 -3.67 4.55 0.47
CA VAL A 82 -4.41 3.86 1.53
C VAL A 82 -5.89 4.24 1.50
N GLU A 83 -6.22 5.51 1.31
CA GLU A 83 -7.60 5.96 1.23
C GLU A 83 -8.36 5.27 0.09
N GLU A 84 -7.72 5.12 -1.07
CA GLU A 84 -8.36 4.47 -2.20
C GLU A 84 -8.50 2.96 -2.00
N VAL A 85 -7.55 2.32 -1.32
CA VAL A 85 -7.67 0.89 -0.96
C VAL A 85 -8.92 0.69 -0.09
N ILE A 86 -9.11 1.53 0.91
CA ILE A 86 -10.26 1.45 1.81
C ILE A 86 -11.56 1.70 1.04
N ARG A 87 -11.56 2.70 0.16
CA ARG A 87 -12.74 3.04 -0.64
C ARG A 87 -13.13 1.92 -1.60
N ASP A 88 -12.14 1.23 -2.17
CA ASP A 88 -12.36 0.16 -3.13
C ASP A 88 -12.89 -1.13 -2.46
N ASN A 89 -12.82 -1.20 -1.14
CA ASN A 89 -13.25 -2.39 -0.38
C ASN A 89 -14.26 -2.02 0.70
N PRO A 90 -15.48 -1.58 0.31
CA PRO A 90 -16.47 -1.10 1.28
C PRO A 90 -17.03 -2.18 2.21
N ASN A 91 -16.89 -3.45 1.86
CA ASN A 91 -17.32 -4.56 2.72
C ASN A 91 -16.34 -4.87 3.85
N VAL A 92 -15.14 -4.30 3.80
CA VAL A 92 -14.15 -4.49 4.87
C VAL A 92 -14.50 -3.52 6.00
N SER A 93 -14.74 -4.06 7.19
CA SER A 93 -15.16 -3.28 8.34
C SER A 93 -14.00 -2.91 9.26
N SER A 94 -12.90 -3.63 9.19
CA SER A 94 -11.72 -3.31 9.99
C SER A 94 -10.44 -3.47 9.17
N TRP A 95 -9.48 -2.59 9.41
CA TRP A 95 -8.20 -2.56 8.70
C TRP A 95 -7.04 -2.63 9.69
N TRP A 96 -6.01 -3.35 9.31
CA TRP A 96 -4.78 -3.48 10.08
C TRP A 96 -3.61 -3.08 9.19
N MET A 97 -2.73 -2.23 9.70
CA MET A 97 -1.47 -1.92 9.04
C MET A 97 -0.34 -2.51 9.86
N ALA A 98 0.32 -3.53 9.31
CA ALA A 98 1.42 -4.19 10.01
C ALA A 98 2.67 -3.30 10.05
N ASP A 99 3.38 -3.35 11.16
CA ASP A 99 4.66 -2.66 11.34
C ASP A 99 5.79 -3.51 10.73
N VAL A 100 5.65 -3.82 9.45
CA VAL A 100 6.58 -4.65 8.70
C VAL A 100 7.00 -3.89 7.44
N GLY A 101 8.28 -3.79 7.19
CA GLY A 101 8.78 -3.06 6.03
C GLY A 101 8.74 -1.54 6.19
N VAL A 102 8.51 -1.05 7.41
CA VAL A 102 8.44 0.38 7.72
C VAL A 102 9.87 0.91 7.95
N GLU A 103 10.25 1.90 7.18
CA GLU A 103 11.59 2.50 7.29
C GLU A 103 11.71 3.40 8.52
N ASP A 104 10.66 4.17 8.83
CA ASP A 104 10.62 5.08 9.97
C ASP A 104 9.27 4.97 10.65
N ARG A 105 9.27 4.36 11.83
CA ARG A 105 8.04 4.11 12.56
C ARG A 105 7.35 5.38 13.05
N SER A 106 8.12 6.41 13.43
CA SER A 106 7.52 7.67 13.88
C SER A 106 6.80 8.40 12.76
N VAL A 107 7.38 8.42 11.56
CA VAL A 107 6.74 9.02 10.39
C VAL A 107 5.48 8.22 10.02
N MET A 108 5.58 6.89 10.03
CA MET A 108 4.43 6.03 9.72
C MET A 108 3.33 6.20 10.76
N ALA A 109 3.67 6.32 12.04
CA ALA A 109 2.68 6.52 13.11
C ALA A 109 1.89 7.82 12.90
N SER A 110 2.56 8.91 12.56
CA SER A 110 1.89 10.18 12.28
C SER A 110 0.98 10.07 11.07
N PHE A 111 1.45 9.41 10.04
CA PHE A 111 0.70 9.18 8.81
C PHE A 111 -0.55 8.33 9.07
N MET A 112 -0.41 7.23 9.83
CA MET A 112 -1.53 6.34 10.12
C MET A 112 -2.56 7.03 11.04
N GLN A 113 -2.09 7.85 11.98
CA GLN A 113 -2.98 8.62 12.84
C GLN A 113 -3.81 9.60 12.03
N ALA A 114 -3.20 10.26 11.05
CA ALA A 114 -3.92 11.18 10.16
C ALA A 114 -5.00 10.46 9.33
N LEU A 115 -4.83 9.17 9.07
CA LEU A 115 -5.80 8.34 8.36
C LEU A 115 -6.88 7.74 9.28
N GLY A 116 -6.79 8.00 10.58
CA GLY A 116 -7.77 7.51 11.55
C GLY A 116 -7.45 6.15 12.14
N PHE A 117 -6.24 5.67 11.96
CA PHE A 117 -5.78 4.42 12.58
C PHE A 117 -5.31 4.69 14.02
N THR A 118 -5.48 3.69 14.86
CA THR A 118 -5.05 3.72 16.26
C THR A 118 -3.80 2.85 16.43
N ALA A 119 -2.77 3.38 17.09
CA ALA A 119 -1.52 2.65 17.32
C ALA A 119 -1.73 1.44 18.23
N GLN A 120 -1.14 0.32 17.83
CA GLN A 120 -1.14 -0.92 18.59
C GLN A 120 0.32 -1.38 18.79
N HIS A 121 0.51 -2.48 19.49
CA HIS A 121 1.84 -2.99 19.80
C HIS A 121 2.70 -3.24 18.56
N ASP A 122 2.14 -3.84 17.54
CA ASP A 122 2.85 -4.28 16.35
C ASP A 122 2.26 -3.72 15.05
N GLY A 123 1.52 -2.62 15.14
CA GLY A 123 0.93 -2.00 13.96
C GLY A 123 -0.12 -0.96 14.31
N TRP A 124 -1.03 -0.75 13.39
CA TRP A 124 -2.10 0.24 13.54
C TRP A 124 -3.42 -0.37 13.08
N GLU A 125 -4.50 -0.02 13.77
CA GLU A 125 -5.83 -0.56 13.51
C GLU A 125 -6.83 0.54 13.23
N LYS A 126 -7.71 0.30 12.27
CA LYS A 126 -8.84 1.18 11.97
C LYS A 126 -10.12 0.33 11.89
N ARG A 127 -11.13 0.72 12.65
CA ARG A 127 -12.45 0.08 12.65
C ARG A 127 -13.54 1.00 12.14
#